data_a4a352d5a537ce6028859778eece8b71
#
_entry.id   a4a352d5a537ce6028859778eece8b71
#
_cell.length_a   1.000
_cell.length_b   1.000
_cell.length_c   1.000
_cell.angle_alpha   90.00
_cell.angle_beta   90.00
_cell.angle_gamma   90.00
#
_symmetry.space_group_name_H-M   'P 1'
#
loop_
_entity.id
_entity.type
_entity.pdbx_description
1 polymer ?
#
loop_
_entity_poly.entity_id
_entity_poly.type
_entity_poly.pdbx_seq_one_letter_code
_entity_poly.pdbx_strand_id
1 'polypeptide(L)'
;MLELIQDGGITSPKGYISGAISAGLKTEIGALDLAILYSEKLANLASVFTTNKIESPSVTLSRKRSASYKSHGVVANSGCANCAVGSHGYSDAEEMTSLAANIFNIEPEKMLICSTGKIGVELPMALIRQNINKIILTEEGGEDFSKAIMTTDTYHKQFAVCIEIDEIKATI
;
A
#
# COMPACT_ATOMS: atom_id res chain seq x y z
N MET A 1 23.62 -2.20 -17.50
CA MET A 1 24.06 -1.01 -16.70
C MET A 1 23.04 -0.79 -15.60
N LEU A 2 23.46 -0.32 -14.41
CA LEU A 2 22.55 0.05 -13.32
C LEU A 2 22.77 1.53 -13.00
N GLU A 3 21.72 2.32 -13.04
CA GLU A 3 21.77 3.77 -12.82
C GLU A 3 20.73 4.15 -11.77
N LEU A 4 21.15 4.89 -10.73
CA LEU A 4 20.23 5.41 -9.71
C LEU A 4 19.42 6.56 -10.30
N ILE A 5 18.12 6.53 -10.09
CA ILE A 5 17.22 7.63 -10.46
C ILE A 5 17.19 8.62 -9.29
N GLN A 6 17.67 9.83 -9.51
CA GLN A 6 17.62 10.88 -8.50
C GLN A 6 16.15 11.14 -8.11
N ASP A 7 15.89 11.20 -6.80
CA ASP A 7 14.54 11.38 -6.23
C ASP A 7 13.52 10.33 -6.68
N GLY A 8 14.01 9.17 -7.16
CA GLY A 8 13.18 8.08 -7.62
C GLY A 8 12.48 7.34 -6.47
N GLY A 9 11.30 6.81 -6.75
CA GLY A 9 10.48 6.10 -5.80
C GLY A 9 9.51 5.12 -6.45
N ILE A 10 8.51 4.68 -5.70
CA ILE A 10 7.57 3.61 -6.08
C ILE A 10 6.77 3.91 -7.35
N THR A 11 6.64 5.18 -7.74
CA THR A 11 5.95 5.63 -8.96
C THR A 11 6.89 5.90 -10.14
N SER A 12 8.20 5.74 -9.98
CA SER A 12 9.16 5.91 -11.09
C SER A 12 8.94 4.95 -12.26
N PRO A 13 8.51 3.69 -12.08
CA PRO A 13 8.09 2.86 -13.20
C PRO A 13 6.83 3.41 -13.86
N LYS A 14 6.82 3.47 -15.21
CA LYS A 14 5.68 4.01 -15.97
C LYS A 14 4.39 3.24 -15.70
N GLY A 15 3.27 3.98 -15.57
CA GLY A 15 1.94 3.44 -15.36
C GLY A 15 1.62 3.16 -13.90
N TYR A 16 2.45 3.64 -12.97
CA TYR A 16 2.16 3.64 -11.54
C TYR A 16 1.84 5.05 -11.06
N ILE A 17 0.75 5.16 -10.33
CA ILE A 17 0.35 6.39 -9.61
C ILE A 17 0.16 6.07 -8.15
N SER A 18 0.37 7.06 -7.32
CA SER A 18 0.22 6.90 -5.88
C SER A 18 -0.27 8.20 -5.24
N GLY A 19 -0.76 8.09 -4.02
CA GLY A 19 -1.12 9.23 -3.20
C GLY A 19 -1.40 8.81 -1.77
N ALA A 20 -1.39 9.77 -0.89
CA ALA A 20 -1.65 9.56 0.52
C ALA A 20 -2.41 10.73 1.15
N ILE A 21 -3.02 10.46 2.30
CA ILE A 21 -3.76 11.45 3.07
C ILE A 21 -3.54 11.23 4.57
N SER A 22 -3.65 12.29 5.35
CA SER A 22 -3.82 12.21 6.80
C SER A 22 -5.29 11.92 7.10
N ALA A 23 -5.62 10.66 7.33
CA ALA A 23 -6.97 10.23 7.67
C ALA A 23 -7.25 10.24 9.18
N GLY A 24 -6.24 10.49 10.00
CA GLY A 24 -6.33 10.52 11.46
C GLY A 24 -6.15 9.14 12.12
N LEU A 25 -5.45 8.23 11.43
CA LEU A 25 -5.14 6.90 11.97
C LEU A 25 -3.95 6.95 12.92
N LYS A 26 -3.04 7.91 12.70
CA LYS A 26 -1.93 8.24 13.62
C LYS A 26 -2.38 9.27 14.65
N THR A 27 -1.69 9.30 15.78
CA THR A 27 -1.90 10.32 16.82
C THR A 27 -1.30 11.67 16.45
N GLU A 28 -0.33 11.70 15.56
CA GLU A 28 0.32 12.92 15.06
C GLU A 28 -0.59 13.62 14.06
N ILE A 29 -0.99 14.85 14.36
CA ILE A 29 -1.89 15.65 13.54
C ILE A 29 -1.21 16.00 12.21
N GLY A 30 -1.88 15.71 11.11
CA GLY A 30 -1.39 16.02 9.76
C GLY A 30 -0.41 14.99 9.19
N ALA A 31 0.02 13.99 9.98
CA ALA A 31 0.85 12.91 9.44
C ALA A 31 0.06 12.06 8.45
N LEU A 32 0.67 11.79 7.30
CA LEU A 32 0.10 10.87 6.31
C LEU A 32 0.03 9.46 6.90
N ASP A 33 -1.11 8.79 6.72
CA ASP A 33 -1.37 7.49 7.37
C ASP A 33 -2.28 6.53 6.57
N LEU A 34 -2.81 6.98 5.44
CA LEU A 34 -3.58 6.17 4.51
C LEU A 34 -3.12 6.48 3.08
N ALA A 35 -2.73 5.44 2.32
CA ALA A 35 -2.14 5.58 1.01
C ALA A 35 -2.61 4.50 0.03
N ILE A 36 -2.57 4.81 -1.26
CA ILE A 36 -2.84 3.86 -2.34
C ILE A 36 -1.70 3.97 -3.36
N LEU A 37 -1.19 2.81 -3.78
CA LEU A 37 -0.40 2.63 -4.99
C LEU A 37 -1.28 1.90 -6.00
N TYR A 38 -1.34 2.41 -7.21
CA TYR A 38 -2.13 1.83 -8.30
C TYR A 38 -1.31 1.69 -9.58
N SER A 39 -1.46 0.55 -10.25
CA SER A 39 -0.95 0.31 -11.58
C SER A 39 -2.10 0.38 -12.58
N GLU A 40 -1.98 1.22 -13.58
CA GLU A 40 -2.98 1.39 -14.66
C GLU A 40 -3.22 0.07 -15.40
N LYS A 41 -2.19 -0.77 -15.51
CA LYS A 41 -2.29 -2.09 -16.11
C LYS A 41 -2.26 -3.16 -15.03
N LEU A 42 -2.99 -4.25 -15.25
CA LEU A 42 -2.92 -5.41 -14.38
C LEU A 42 -1.50 -6.00 -14.40
N ALA A 43 -0.77 -5.75 -13.32
CA ALA A 43 0.64 -6.10 -13.19
C ALA A 43 0.83 -7.56 -12.78
N ASN A 44 1.98 -8.14 -13.15
CA ASN A 44 2.44 -9.38 -12.55
C ASN A 44 2.83 -9.13 -11.09
N LEU A 45 2.47 -10.06 -10.23
CA LEU A 45 2.70 -9.98 -8.79
C LEU A 45 3.63 -11.10 -8.34
N ALA A 46 4.68 -10.74 -7.63
CA ALA A 46 5.47 -11.65 -6.80
C ALA A 46 5.45 -11.13 -5.36
N SER A 47 5.27 -12.02 -4.40
CA SER A 47 5.14 -11.65 -2.99
C SER A 47 5.80 -12.67 -2.08
N VAL A 48 6.33 -12.16 -0.97
CA VAL A 48 6.84 -12.96 0.14
C VAL A 48 6.13 -12.52 1.42
N PHE A 49 5.89 -13.46 2.31
CA PHE A 49 5.14 -13.22 3.54
C PHE A 49 5.90 -13.77 4.74
N THR A 50 5.53 -13.32 5.92
CA THR A 50 6.10 -13.81 7.17
C THR A 50 5.88 -15.32 7.34
N THR A 51 6.81 -15.97 8.02
CA THR A 51 6.68 -17.35 8.51
C THR A 51 6.13 -17.41 9.93
N ASN A 52 5.78 -16.27 10.52
CA ASN A 52 5.16 -16.21 11.83
C ASN A 52 3.81 -16.93 11.80
N LYS A 53 3.54 -17.74 12.83
CA LYS A 53 2.28 -18.48 12.97
C LYS A 53 1.09 -17.59 13.33
N ILE A 54 1.36 -16.42 13.93
CA ILE A 54 0.34 -15.42 14.25
C ILE A 54 0.44 -14.30 13.22
N GLU A 55 -0.36 -14.42 12.16
CA GLU A 55 -0.41 -13.45 11.08
C GLU A 55 -1.50 -12.42 11.32
N SER A 56 -1.29 -11.19 10.83
CA SER A 56 -2.36 -10.21 10.79
C SER A 56 -3.38 -10.56 9.69
N PRO A 57 -4.65 -10.21 9.87
CA PRO A 57 -5.68 -10.35 8.82
C PRO A 57 -5.27 -9.72 7.47
N SER A 58 -4.58 -8.60 7.49
CA SER A 58 -4.06 -7.94 6.27
C SER A 58 -3.05 -8.83 5.53
N VAL A 59 -2.15 -9.52 6.26
CA VAL A 59 -1.21 -10.48 5.67
C VAL A 59 -1.96 -11.68 5.09
N THR A 60 -2.91 -12.24 5.85
CA THR A 60 -3.71 -13.40 5.42
C THR A 60 -4.49 -13.08 4.14
N LEU A 61 -5.14 -11.91 4.07
CA LEU A 61 -5.90 -11.49 2.89
C LEU A 61 -4.97 -11.28 1.68
N SER A 62 -3.87 -10.56 1.85
CA SER A 62 -2.91 -10.30 0.76
C SER A 62 -2.27 -11.59 0.26
N ARG A 63 -1.94 -12.55 1.14
CA ARG A 63 -1.45 -13.89 0.77
C ARG A 63 -2.46 -14.63 -0.09
N LYS A 64 -3.73 -14.66 0.31
CA LYS A 64 -4.82 -15.31 -0.46
C LYS A 64 -4.94 -14.71 -1.86
N ARG A 65 -4.94 -13.38 -1.98
CA ARG A 65 -5.06 -12.67 -3.26
C ARG A 65 -3.84 -12.83 -4.16
N SER A 66 -2.66 -12.92 -3.56
CA SER A 66 -1.40 -13.12 -4.29
C SER A 66 -1.33 -14.44 -5.05
N ALA A 67 -2.17 -15.43 -4.73
CA ALA A 67 -2.26 -16.69 -5.47
C ALA A 67 -2.68 -16.52 -6.93
N SER A 68 -3.28 -15.36 -7.29
CA SER A 68 -3.60 -15.03 -8.68
C SER A 68 -2.40 -14.56 -9.51
N TYR A 69 -1.26 -14.27 -8.86
CA TYR A 69 -0.06 -13.66 -9.47
C TYR A 69 -0.33 -12.36 -10.23
N LYS A 70 -1.42 -11.68 -9.93
CA LYS A 70 -1.86 -10.46 -10.59
C LYS A 70 -2.47 -9.47 -9.59
N SER A 71 -2.08 -8.19 -9.72
CA SER A 71 -2.65 -7.11 -8.91
C SER A 71 -2.64 -5.79 -9.69
N HIS A 72 -3.56 -4.90 -9.35
CA HIS A 72 -3.51 -3.50 -9.75
C HIS A 72 -2.81 -2.62 -8.72
N GLY A 73 -2.61 -3.08 -7.48
CA GLY A 73 -1.95 -2.23 -6.50
C GLY A 73 -2.15 -2.68 -5.06
N VAL A 74 -1.89 -1.75 -4.17
CA VAL A 74 -1.97 -1.95 -2.73
C VAL A 74 -2.54 -0.70 -2.05
N VAL A 75 -3.46 -0.91 -1.11
CA VAL A 75 -3.86 0.10 -0.13
C VAL A 75 -3.08 -0.15 1.16
N ALA A 76 -2.52 0.91 1.72
CA ALA A 76 -1.70 0.83 2.92
C ALA A 76 -2.19 1.80 3.99
N ASN A 77 -2.14 1.36 5.24
CA ASN A 77 -2.32 2.25 6.38
C ASN A 77 -1.20 2.12 7.41
N SER A 78 -0.99 3.18 8.15
CA SER A 78 -0.15 3.16 9.34
C SER A 78 -0.90 3.71 10.56
N GLY A 79 -0.37 3.40 11.77
CA GLY A 79 -1.04 3.71 13.04
C GLY A 79 -1.67 2.48 13.70
N CYS A 80 -2.32 1.62 12.93
CA CYS A 80 -2.94 0.37 13.38
C CYS A 80 -2.45 -0.80 12.51
N ALA A 81 -1.93 -1.86 13.11
CA ALA A 81 -1.35 -3.00 12.41
C ALA A 81 -2.41 -4.02 11.94
N ASN A 82 -3.66 -3.85 12.31
CA ASN A 82 -4.72 -4.84 12.07
C ASN A 82 -4.31 -6.25 12.53
N CYS A 83 -3.70 -6.34 13.71
CA CYS A 83 -3.14 -7.57 14.25
C CYS A 83 -3.64 -7.78 15.68
N ALA A 84 -4.00 -9.03 16.04
CA ALA A 84 -4.57 -9.41 17.33
C ALA A 84 -5.87 -8.65 17.69
N VAL A 85 -6.73 -8.41 16.69
CA VAL A 85 -7.99 -7.65 16.80
C VAL A 85 -9.23 -8.56 16.65
N GLY A 86 -9.06 -9.88 16.75
CA GLY A 86 -10.16 -10.83 16.63
C GLY A 86 -10.65 -11.02 15.20
N SER A 87 -11.91 -11.49 15.06
CA SER A 87 -12.50 -11.84 13.75
C SER A 87 -12.79 -10.64 12.85
N HIS A 88 -12.98 -9.46 13.43
CA HIS A 88 -13.29 -8.23 12.68
C HIS A 88 -12.15 -7.77 11.78
N GLY A 89 -10.90 -8.02 12.16
CA GLY A 89 -9.76 -7.56 11.39
C GLY A 89 -9.70 -8.06 9.95
N TYR A 90 -10.29 -9.25 9.67
CA TYR A 90 -10.34 -9.77 8.30
C TYR A 90 -11.41 -9.05 7.46
N SER A 91 -12.60 -8.84 8.01
CA SER A 91 -13.68 -8.07 7.35
C SER A 91 -13.27 -6.62 7.11
N ASP A 92 -12.54 -6.00 8.07
CA ASP A 92 -12.02 -4.65 7.92
C ASP A 92 -10.98 -4.56 6.79
N ALA A 93 -10.10 -5.57 6.67
CA ALA A 93 -9.15 -5.66 5.58
C ALA A 93 -9.84 -5.83 4.22
N GLU A 94 -10.88 -6.68 4.14
CA GLU A 94 -11.69 -6.85 2.93
C GLU A 94 -12.41 -5.55 2.56
N GLU A 95 -13.00 -4.86 3.52
CA GLU A 95 -13.67 -3.58 3.29
C GLU A 95 -12.70 -2.51 2.81
N MET A 96 -11.54 -2.34 3.47
CA MET A 96 -10.55 -1.34 3.08
C MET A 96 -10.06 -1.54 1.64
N THR A 97 -9.82 -2.78 1.24
CA THR A 97 -9.45 -3.09 -0.14
C THR A 97 -10.57 -2.87 -1.13
N SER A 98 -11.82 -3.15 -0.74
CA SER A 98 -13.00 -2.90 -1.57
C SER A 98 -13.22 -1.40 -1.80
N LEU A 99 -13.05 -0.60 -0.76
CA LEU A 99 -13.11 0.87 -0.86
C LEU A 99 -12.05 1.41 -1.82
N ALA A 100 -10.81 0.93 -1.72
CA ALA A 100 -9.73 1.32 -2.63
C ALA A 100 -10.00 0.86 -4.08
N ALA A 101 -10.46 -0.37 -4.28
CA ALA A 101 -10.76 -0.92 -5.60
C ALA A 101 -11.89 -0.16 -6.30
N ASN A 102 -12.90 0.29 -5.55
CA ASN A 102 -14.03 1.05 -6.08
C ASN A 102 -13.62 2.39 -6.70
N ILE A 103 -12.53 3.02 -6.23
CA ILE A 103 -12.00 4.27 -6.82
C ILE A 103 -11.65 4.07 -8.30
N PHE A 104 -11.18 2.87 -8.65
CA PHE A 104 -10.72 2.53 -9.99
C PHE A 104 -11.69 1.65 -10.77
N ASN A 105 -12.84 1.31 -10.18
CA ASN A 105 -13.82 0.38 -10.75
C ASN A 105 -13.19 -0.98 -11.16
N ILE A 106 -12.37 -1.53 -10.26
CA ILE A 106 -11.73 -2.84 -10.40
C ILE A 106 -12.25 -3.84 -9.38
N GLU A 107 -12.01 -5.13 -9.61
CA GLU A 107 -12.33 -6.19 -8.66
C GLU A 107 -11.49 -6.04 -7.38
N PRO A 108 -12.11 -6.12 -6.16
CA PRO A 108 -11.39 -6.02 -4.89
C PRO A 108 -10.25 -7.03 -4.73
N GLU A 109 -10.36 -8.19 -5.37
CA GLU A 109 -9.35 -9.26 -5.39
C GLU A 109 -8.05 -8.83 -6.07
N LYS A 110 -8.07 -7.76 -6.87
CA LYS A 110 -6.90 -7.18 -7.54
C LYS A 110 -6.23 -6.06 -6.76
N MET A 111 -6.72 -5.76 -5.55
CA MET A 111 -6.13 -4.79 -4.63
C MET A 111 -5.58 -5.53 -3.40
N LEU A 112 -4.30 -5.35 -3.10
CA LEU A 112 -3.67 -5.88 -1.88
C LEU A 112 -3.82 -4.90 -0.72
N ILE A 113 -3.47 -5.34 0.48
CA ILE A 113 -3.48 -4.51 1.69
C ILE A 113 -2.18 -4.68 2.49
N CYS A 114 -1.69 -3.55 3.01
CA CYS A 114 -0.64 -3.51 4.01
C CYS A 114 -1.09 -2.66 5.20
N SER A 115 -0.93 -3.19 6.43
CA SER A 115 -1.25 -2.46 7.66
C SER A 115 -0.07 -2.51 8.61
N THR A 116 0.31 -1.37 9.17
CA THR A 116 1.40 -1.28 10.12
C THR A 116 1.05 -0.38 11.30
N GLY A 117 1.70 -0.57 12.46
CA GLY A 117 1.49 0.26 13.64
C GLY A 117 1.21 -0.53 14.91
N LYS A 118 0.27 -0.05 15.72
CA LYS A 118 -0.07 -0.64 17.02
C LYS A 118 -0.80 -1.98 16.84
N ILE A 119 -0.37 -2.99 17.57
CA ILE A 119 -1.01 -4.31 17.67
C ILE A 119 -2.15 -4.23 18.70
N GLY A 120 -3.25 -4.97 18.48
CA GLY A 120 -4.41 -5.00 19.37
C GLY A 120 -5.31 -3.78 19.28
N VAL A 121 -5.13 -2.96 18.23
CA VAL A 121 -6.00 -1.81 17.91
C VAL A 121 -6.68 -2.08 16.59
N GLU A 122 -8.00 -2.03 16.59
CA GLU A 122 -8.84 -2.22 15.39
C GLU A 122 -8.61 -1.08 14.39
N LEU A 123 -8.80 -1.38 13.11
CA LEU A 123 -8.78 -0.35 12.07
C LEU A 123 -9.93 0.62 12.30
N PRO A 124 -9.69 1.94 12.35
CA PRO A 124 -10.76 2.91 12.52
C PRO A 124 -11.50 3.11 11.18
N MET A 125 -12.30 2.12 10.80
CA MET A 125 -12.97 2.04 9.50
C MET A 125 -13.84 3.26 9.18
N ALA A 126 -14.41 3.92 10.20
CA ALA A 126 -15.17 5.15 10.01
C ALA A 126 -14.30 6.26 9.38
N LEU A 127 -13.05 6.42 9.84
CA LEU A 127 -12.10 7.40 9.30
C LEU A 127 -11.64 6.99 7.89
N ILE A 128 -11.41 5.70 7.67
CA ILE A 128 -11.01 5.19 6.36
C ILE A 128 -12.10 5.46 5.32
N ARG A 129 -13.37 5.11 5.63
CA ARG A 129 -14.54 5.39 4.75
C ARG A 129 -14.68 6.86 4.39
N GLN A 130 -14.45 7.76 5.36
CA GLN A 130 -14.59 9.20 5.16
C GLN A 130 -13.48 9.83 4.30
N ASN A 131 -12.30 9.21 4.26
CA ASN A 131 -11.11 9.84 3.72
C ASN A 131 -10.53 9.16 2.48
N ILE A 132 -10.73 7.86 2.27
CA ILE A 132 -10.07 7.12 1.20
C ILE A 132 -10.33 7.70 -0.20
N ASN A 133 -11.55 8.17 -0.46
CA ASN A 133 -11.93 8.77 -1.74
C ASN A 133 -11.37 10.19 -1.94
N LYS A 134 -10.73 10.77 -0.93
CA LYS A 134 -10.08 12.09 -1.02
C LYS A 134 -8.61 11.99 -1.39
N ILE A 135 -8.06 10.78 -1.49
CA ILE A 135 -6.68 10.56 -1.91
C ILE A 135 -6.55 10.97 -3.37
N ILE A 136 -5.67 11.94 -3.62
CA ILE A 136 -5.32 12.36 -4.98
C ILE A 136 -4.11 11.51 -5.41
N LEU A 137 -4.26 10.77 -6.49
CA LEU A 137 -3.20 9.91 -7.02
C LEU A 137 -2.51 10.60 -8.21
N THR A 138 -1.19 10.65 -8.16
CA THR A 138 -0.36 11.24 -9.21
C THR A 138 0.88 10.37 -9.47
N GLU A 139 1.58 10.64 -10.57
CA GLU A 139 2.88 10.03 -10.86
C GLU A 139 3.96 10.46 -9.85
N GLU A 140 3.80 11.61 -9.19
CA GLU A 140 4.72 12.16 -8.19
C GLU A 140 4.39 11.68 -6.76
N GLY A 141 3.28 10.99 -6.54
CA GLY A 141 2.78 10.61 -5.23
C GLY A 141 3.58 9.54 -4.47
N GLY A 142 4.69 9.05 -5.05
CA GLY A 142 5.53 8.01 -4.45
C GLY A 142 6.12 8.41 -3.10
N GLU A 143 6.57 9.65 -2.95
CA GLU A 143 7.13 10.16 -1.71
C GLU A 143 6.08 10.19 -0.60
N ASP A 144 4.86 10.63 -0.91
CA ASP A 144 3.76 10.66 0.06
C ASP A 144 3.37 9.25 0.52
N PHE A 145 3.39 8.26 -0.39
CA PHE A 145 3.20 6.86 -0.02
C PHE A 145 4.27 6.39 0.98
N SER A 146 5.53 6.69 0.71
CA SER A 146 6.64 6.32 1.59
C SER A 146 6.54 6.95 2.98
N LYS A 147 6.06 8.18 3.08
CA LYS A 147 5.76 8.87 4.36
C LYS A 147 4.56 8.26 5.06
N ALA A 148 3.53 7.90 4.32
CA ALA A 148 2.30 7.35 4.89
C ALA A 148 2.48 6.01 5.59
N ILE A 149 3.44 5.18 5.15
CA ILE A 149 3.71 3.88 5.76
C ILE A 149 4.69 3.95 6.95
N MET A 150 5.31 5.10 7.23
CA MET A 150 6.20 5.28 8.39
C MET A 150 5.46 5.07 9.71
N THR A 151 6.16 4.52 10.70
CA THR A 151 5.69 4.40 12.09
C THR A 151 6.73 4.98 13.04
N THR A 152 7.76 4.22 13.37
CA THR A 152 8.89 4.63 14.22
C THR A 152 10.10 5.06 13.40
N ASP A 153 9.96 5.12 12.09
CA ASP A 153 11.00 5.57 11.18
C ASP A 153 11.33 7.04 11.42
N THR A 154 12.61 7.39 11.39
CA THR A 154 13.08 8.76 11.54
C THR A 154 13.09 9.54 10.23
N TYR A 155 13.05 8.83 9.10
CA TYR A 155 12.95 9.38 7.74
C TYR A 155 12.27 8.38 6.82
N HIS A 156 11.64 8.87 5.76
CA HIS A 156 11.07 8.02 4.72
C HIS A 156 12.16 7.41 3.86
N LYS A 157 11.91 6.21 3.34
CA LYS A 157 12.89 5.45 2.56
C LYS A 157 12.27 5.11 1.22
N GLN A 158 12.88 5.62 0.15
CA GLN A 158 12.55 5.26 -1.22
C GLN A 158 13.77 5.41 -2.11
N PHE A 159 13.81 4.66 -3.16
CA PHE A 159 14.74 4.84 -4.28
C PHE A 159 14.22 4.11 -5.51
N ALA A 160 14.71 4.48 -6.67
CA ALA A 160 14.45 3.76 -7.91
C ALA A 160 15.74 3.65 -8.72
N VAL A 161 15.84 2.60 -9.50
CA VAL A 161 16.97 2.36 -10.39
C VAL A 161 16.50 2.07 -11.81
N CYS A 162 17.25 2.52 -12.78
CA CYS A 162 17.12 2.09 -14.16
C CYS A 162 18.12 0.95 -14.40
N ILE A 163 17.65 -0.16 -14.94
CA ILE A 163 18.48 -1.28 -15.38
C ILE A 163 18.33 -1.44 -16.87
N GLU A 164 19.41 -1.92 -17.51
CA GLU A 164 19.42 -2.24 -18.94
C GLU A 164 19.76 -3.72 -19.11
N ILE A 165 18.86 -4.46 -19.72
CA ILE A 165 18.96 -5.89 -20.04
C ILE A 165 18.64 -6.04 -21.54
N ASP A 166 19.60 -6.54 -22.32
CA ASP A 166 19.43 -6.76 -23.76
C ASP A 166 18.87 -5.53 -24.50
N GLU A 167 19.48 -4.37 -24.25
CA GLU A 167 19.10 -3.06 -24.81
C GLU A 167 17.70 -2.54 -24.37
N ILE A 168 17.01 -3.26 -23.49
CA ILE A 168 15.72 -2.85 -22.91
C ILE A 168 15.99 -2.17 -21.58
N LYS A 169 15.54 -0.93 -21.42
CA LYS A 169 15.57 -0.23 -20.14
C LYS A 169 14.32 -0.52 -19.33
N ALA A 170 14.52 -0.90 -18.08
CA ALA A 170 13.46 -1.10 -17.10
C ALA A 170 13.73 -0.25 -15.86
N THR A 171 12.69 0.33 -15.28
CA THR A 171 12.75 1.05 -14.00
C THR A 171 12.21 0.16 -12.89
N ILE A 172 12.97 0.09 -11.80
CA ILE A 172 12.64 -0.67 -10.59
C ILE A 172 12.65 0.29 -9.41
#